data_802f3f1a026b70674d6739a453a7a0a1
#
_entry.id   802f3f1a026b70674d6739a453a7a0a1
#
_cell.length_a   1.000
_cell.length_b   1.000
_cell.length_c   1.000
_cell.angle_alpha   90.00
_cell.angle_beta   90.00
_cell.angle_gamma   90.00
#
_symmetry.space_group_name_H-M   'P 1'
#
loop_
_entity.id
_entity.type
_entity.pdbx_description
1 polymer ?
#
loop_
_entity_poly.entity_id
_entity_poly.type
_entity_poly.pdbx_seq_one_letter_code
_entity_poly.pdbx_strand_id
1 'polypeptide(L)'
;FPSSNFETWGALVLPAVTLSANSLAMITRMTRSSMLETIRQDYIRTARAKGLKESVITIRHALRNAMIPIVTTVGLQFGFSLGGAVLVETVFSWPGIGRLLVDCIGLKDTPVVVACVLVLATMFTIINLCIDILYAFLDPRIRAQYKTAKR
;
A
#
# COMPACT_ATOMS: atom_id res chain seq x y z
N PHE A 1 -13.30 24.19 -2.00
CA PHE A 1 -12.32 23.73 -1.00
C PHE A 1 -11.13 24.71 -1.04
N PRO A 2 -10.70 25.28 0.10
CA PRO A 2 -9.55 26.18 0.14
C PRO A 2 -8.29 25.39 -0.24
N SER A 3 -7.56 25.88 -1.23
CA SER A 3 -6.36 25.20 -1.76
C SER A 3 -5.06 25.57 -1.03
N SER A 4 -5.10 26.49 -0.07
CA SER A 4 -3.88 27.06 0.52
C SER A 4 -3.97 27.48 1.98
N ASN A 5 -5.03 27.12 2.71
CA ASN A 5 -5.17 27.47 4.13
C ASN A 5 -5.24 26.21 4.99
N PHE A 6 -4.15 25.90 5.70
CA PHE A 6 -3.96 24.65 6.48
C PHE A 6 -4.79 24.60 7.78
N GLU A 7 -5.56 25.62 8.08
CA GLU A 7 -6.36 25.73 9.32
C GLU A 7 -7.64 24.89 9.29
N THR A 8 -8.02 24.35 8.13
CA THR A 8 -9.29 23.63 8.00
C THR A 8 -9.06 22.20 7.47
N TRP A 9 -9.65 21.21 8.12
CA TRP A 9 -9.65 19.79 7.66
C TRP A 9 -10.07 19.61 6.20
N GLY A 10 -10.86 20.56 5.66
CA GLY A 10 -11.28 20.60 4.27
C GLY A 10 -10.13 20.78 3.26
N ALA A 11 -9.02 21.41 3.68
CA ALA A 11 -7.85 21.60 2.82
C ALA A 11 -7.09 20.29 2.53
N LEU A 12 -7.28 19.28 3.38
CA LEU A 12 -6.64 17.96 3.22
C LEU A 12 -7.36 17.08 2.19
N VAL A 13 -8.60 17.38 1.86
CA VAL A 13 -9.41 16.54 0.96
C VAL A 13 -8.83 16.48 -0.46
N LEU A 14 -8.46 17.61 -1.04
CA LEU A 14 -7.92 17.67 -2.41
C LEU A 14 -6.57 16.92 -2.54
N PRO A 15 -5.56 17.17 -1.69
CA PRO A 15 -4.31 16.40 -1.69
C PRO A 15 -4.55 14.90 -1.50
N ALA A 16 -5.42 14.51 -0.56
CA ALA A 16 -5.72 13.11 -0.27
C ALA A 16 -6.40 12.41 -1.45
N VAL A 17 -7.38 13.04 -2.09
CA VAL A 17 -8.04 12.50 -3.30
C VAL A 17 -7.04 12.37 -4.44
N THR A 18 -6.17 13.35 -4.66
CA THR A 18 -5.17 13.32 -5.71
C THR A 18 -4.20 12.15 -5.53
N LEU A 19 -3.69 11.94 -4.31
CA LEU A 19 -2.79 10.82 -3.99
C LEU A 19 -3.50 9.46 -4.09
N SER A 20 -4.74 9.37 -3.63
CA SER A 20 -5.45 8.10 -3.53
C SER A 20 -6.05 7.62 -4.85
N ALA A 21 -6.36 8.50 -5.79
CA ALA A 21 -7.09 8.15 -7.01
C ALA A 21 -6.42 7.05 -7.84
N ASN A 22 -5.11 7.17 -8.07
CA ASN A 22 -4.35 6.16 -8.82
C ASN A 22 -4.22 4.84 -8.05
N SER A 23 -3.90 4.92 -6.77
CA SER A 23 -3.77 3.74 -5.89
C SER A 23 -5.09 2.99 -5.76
N LEU A 24 -6.21 3.71 -5.60
CA LEU A 24 -7.55 3.14 -5.53
C LEU A 24 -7.89 2.35 -6.80
N ALA A 25 -7.61 2.91 -7.98
CA ALA A 25 -7.86 2.26 -9.25
C ALA A 25 -7.04 0.96 -9.40
N MET A 26 -5.76 0.99 -9.05
CA MET A 26 -4.86 -0.17 -9.14
C MET A 26 -5.25 -1.27 -8.16
N ILE A 27 -5.47 -0.93 -6.89
CA ILE A 27 -5.87 -1.88 -5.84
C ILE A 27 -7.22 -2.51 -6.17
N THR A 28 -8.21 -1.72 -6.61
CA THR A 28 -9.54 -2.22 -6.99
C THR A 28 -9.44 -3.21 -8.15
N ARG A 29 -8.67 -2.88 -9.19
CA ARG A 29 -8.47 -3.76 -10.35
C ARG A 29 -7.79 -5.06 -9.97
N MET A 30 -6.73 -4.98 -9.15
CA MET A 30 -6.01 -6.15 -8.67
C MET A 30 -6.87 -7.02 -7.77
N THR A 31 -7.63 -6.42 -6.86
CA THR A 31 -8.56 -7.16 -5.98
C THR A 31 -9.59 -7.91 -6.80
N ARG A 32 -10.20 -7.24 -7.79
CA ARG A 32 -11.19 -7.90 -8.67
C ARG A 32 -10.57 -9.06 -9.44
N SER A 33 -9.41 -8.87 -10.05
CA SER A 33 -8.72 -9.91 -10.83
C SER A 33 -8.38 -11.12 -9.96
N SER A 34 -7.75 -10.90 -8.81
CA SER A 34 -7.34 -11.95 -7.88
C SER A 34 -8.53 -12.72 -7.30
N MET A 35 -9.63 -12.02 -6.99
CA MET A 35 -10.85 -12.66 -6.53
C MET A 35 -11.48 -13.53 -7.61
N LEU A 36 -11.56 -13.05 -8.86
CA LEU A 36 -12.12 -13.82 -9.97
C LEU A 36 -11.29 -15.07 -10.28
N GLU A 37 -9.97 -14.95 -10.25
CA GLU A 37 -9.07 -16.09 -10.43
C GLU A 37 -9.24 -17.13 -9.32
N THR A 38 -9.29 -16.68 -8.06
CA THR A 38 -9.44 -17.55 -6.91
C THR A 38 -10.78 -18.28 -6.89
N ILE A 39 -11.88 -17.61 -7.24
CA ILE A 39 -13.24 -18.22 -7.27
C ILE A 39 -13.37 -19.32 -8.33
N ARG A 40 -12.54 -19.31 -9.36
CA ARG A 40 -12.54 -20.33 -10.42
C ARG A 40 -11.73 -21.58 -10.08
N GLN A 41 -11.00 -21.60 -8.98
CA GLN A 41 -10.15 -22.71 -8.57
C GLN A 41 -10.97 -23.94 -8.14
N ASP A 42 -10.44 -25.13 -8.37
CA ASP A 42 -11.13 -26.41 -8.11
C ASP A 42 -11.50 -26.63 -6.65
N TYR A 43 -10.70 -26.13 -5.71
CA TYR A 43 -11.01 -26.25 -4.28
C TYR A 43 -12.26 -25.43 -3.90
N ILE A 44 -12.57 -24.34 -4.61
CA ILE A 44 -13.80 -23.58 -4.43
C ILE A 44 -15.00 -24.38 -4.96
N ARG A 45 -14.84 -25.07 -6.08
CA ARG A 45 -15.90 -25.97 -6.62
C ARG A 45 -16.18 -27.11 -5.64
N THR A 46 -15.13 -27.67 -5.04
CA THR A 46 -15.27 -28.70 -4.00
C THR A 46 -16.00 -28.18 -2.76
N ALA A 47 -15.68 -26.96 -2.32
CA ALA A 47 -16.35 -26.32 -1.19
C ALA A 47 -17.86 -26.11 -1.45
N ARG A 48 -18.23 -25.71 -2.68
CA ARG A 48 -19.64 -25.61 -3.10
C ARG A 48 -20.35 -26.96 -3.12
N ALA A 49 -19.67 -28.00 -3.63
CA ALA A 49 -20.22 -29.36 -3.66
C ALA A 49 -20.48 -29.91 -2.26
N LYS A 50 -19.73 -29.46 -1.25
CA LYS A 50 -19.95 -29.78 0.18
C LYS A 50 -21.09 -28.99 0.82
N GLY A 51 -21.79 -28.12 0.08
CA GLY A 51 -22.95 -27.36 0.57
C GLY A 51 -22.60 -26.16 1.46
N LEU A 52 -21.35 -25.64 1.41
CA LEU A 52 -20.98 -24.46 2.16
C LEU A 52 -21.69 -23.20 1.63
N LYS A 53 -22.06 -22.29 2.54
CA LYS A 53 -22.70 -21.01 2.17
C LYS A 53 -21.74 -20.15 1.32
N GLU A 54 -22.25 -19.50 0.27
CA GLU A 54 -21.44 -18.65 -0.63
C GLU A 54 -20.68 -17.55 0.12
N SER A 55 -21.21 -16.97 1.18
CA SER A 55 -20.50 -15.99 2.01
C SER A 55 -19.26 -16.57 2.68
N VAL A 56 -19.34 -17.81 3.16
CA VAL A 56 -18.19 -18.52 3.77
C VAL A 56 -17.14 -18.84 2.70
N ILE A 57 -17.58 -19.30 1.54
CA ILE A 57 -16.71 -19.58 0.40
C ILE A 57 -15.95 -18.30 -0.02
N THR A 58 -16.68 -17.19 -0.17
CA THR A 58 -16.09 -15.93 -0.63
C THR A 58 -15.13 -15.34 0.41
N ILE A 59 -15.54 -15.23 1.68
CA ILE A 59 -14.74 -14.53 2.69
C ILE A 59 -13.62 -15.42 3.23
N ARG A 60 -13.92 -16.67 3.57
CA ARG A 60 -12.96 -17.54 4.27
C ARG A 60 -12.03 -18.28 3.32
N HIS A 61 -12.52 -18.67 2.14
CA HIS A 61 -11.74 -19.46 1.18
C HIS A 61 -11.18 -18.63 0.04
N ALA A 62 -12.00 -17.80 -0.63
CA ALA A 62 -11.55 -17.04 -1.78
C ALA A 62 -10.72 -15.81 -1.37
N LEU A 63 -11.24 -14.94 -0.50
CA LEU A 63 -10.57 -13.71 -0.11
C LEU A 63 -9.21 -13.98 0.55
N ARG A 64 -9.14 -14.96 1.44
CA ARG A 64 -7.88 -15.30 2.12
C ARG A 64 -6.75 -15.63 1.15
N ASN A 65 -7.04 -16.37 0.08
CA ASN A 65 -6.04 -16.71 -0.94
C ASN A 65 -5.77 -15.57 -1.92
N ALA A 66 -6.79 -14.76 -2.21
CA ALA A 66 -6.66 -13.57 -3.05
C ALA A 66 -5.88 -12.43 -2.35
N MET A 67 -5.77 -12.45 -1.01
CA MET A 67 -5.05 -11.41 -0.25
C MET A 67 -3.56 -11.34 -0.56
N ILE A 68 -2.91 -12.44 -0.95
CA ILE A 68 -1.48 -12.45 -1.25
C ILE A 68 -1.12 -11.42 -2.33
N PRO A 69 -1.63 -11.50 -3.57
CA PRO A 69 -1.34 -10.49 -4.60
C PRO A 69 -1.90 -9.10 -4.29
N ILE A 70 -3.00 -9.01 -3.52
CA ILE A 70 -3.57 -7.72 -3.10
C ILE A 70 -2.60 -6.98 -2.17
N VAL A 71 -2.08 -7.66 -1.13
CA VAL A 71 -1.13 -7.06 -0.17
C VAL A 71 0.16 -6.65 -0.87
N THR A 72 0.65 -7.44 -1.85
CA THR A 72 1.78 -7.04 -2.70
C THR A 72 1.52 -5.72 -3.39
N THR A 73 0.36 -5.62 -4.06
CA THR A 73 -0.01 -4.41 -4.79
C THR A 73 -0.14 -3.21 -3.84
N VAL A 74 -0.75 -3.39 -2.68
CA VAL A 74 -0.85 -2.35 -1.64
C VAL A 74 0.54 -1.89 -1.21
N GLY A 75 1.47 -2.82 -0.97
CA GLY A 75 2.85 -2.49 -0.60
C GLY A 75 3.57 -1.65 -1.64
N LEU A 76 3.50 -2.06 -2.91
CA LEU A 76 4.07 -1.31 -4.02
C LEU A 76 3.46 0.09 -4.14
N GLN A 77 2.12 0.21 -3.98
CA GLN A 77 1.44 1.50 -4.03
C GLN A 77 1.82 2.44 -2.90
N PHE A 78 2.12 1.93 -1.70
CA PHE A 78 2.68 2.74 -0.62
C PHE A 78 4.03 3.34 -1.01
N GLY A 79 4.92 2.55 -1.62
CA GLY A 79 6.19 3.05 -2.13
C GLY A 79 6.02 4.18 -3.15
N PHE A 80 5.15 4.00 -4.13
CA PHE A 80 4.83 5.04 -5.12
C PHE A 80 4.17 6.28 -4.49
N SER A 81 3.34 6.09 -3.47
CA SER A 81 2.66 7.20 -2.78
C SER A 81 3.63 8.11 -2.03
N LEU A 82 4.74 7.58 -1.50
CA LEU A 82 5.78 8.41 -0.86
C LEU A 82 6.44 9.37 -1.86
N GLY A 83 6.77 8.88 -3.07
CA GLY A 83 7.26 9.75 -4.15
C GLY A 83 6.21 10.76 -4.62
N GLY A 84 4.97 10.32 -4.77
CA GLY A 84 3.84 11.18 -5.14
C GLY A 84 3.50 12.25 -4.09
N ALA A 85 3.71 11.94 -2.81
CA ALA A 85 3.48 12.88 -1.71
C ALA A 85 4.34 14.14 -1.85
N VAL A 86 5.61 14.01 -2.23
CA VAL A 86 6.52 15.15 -2.47
C VAL A 86 5.94 16.12 -3.49
N LEU A 87 5.41 15.59 -4.61
CA LEU A 87 4.78 16.42 -5.66
C LEU A 87 3.49 17.08 -5.16
N VAL A 88 2.65 16.32 -4.48
CA VAL A 88 1.37 16.83 -3.96
C VAL A 88 1.60 17.90 -2.89
N GLU A 89 2.54 17.70 -1.96
CA GLU A 89 2.91 18.69 -0.96
C GLU A 89 3.41 19.99 -1.60
N THR A 90 4.22 19.87 -2.67
CA THR A 90 4.73 21.04 -3.40
C THR A 90 3.62 21.76 -4.13
N VAL A 91 2.77 21.06 -4.88
CA VAL A 91 1.69 21.66 -5.69
C VAL A 91 0.64 22.33 -4.80
N PHE A 92 0.23 21.67 -3.72
CA PHE A 92 -0.78 22.21 -2.78
C PHE A 92 -0.17 23.10 -1.70
N SER A 93 1.13 23.36 -1.77
CA SER A 93 1.87 24.12 -0.73
C SER A 93 1.67 23.59 0.68
N TRP A 94 1.52 22.27 0.82
CA TRP A 94 1.32 21.61 2.11
C TRP A 94 2.64 21.54 2.90
N PRO A 95 2.67 21.91 4.19
CA PRO A 95 3.88 21.84 5.01
C PRO A 95 4.20 20.37 5.35
N GLY A 96 5.02 19.74 4.53
CA GLY A 96 5.49 18.37 4.70
C GLY A 96 6.98 18.22 4.44
N ILE A 97 7.52 17.02 4.69
CA ILE A 97 8.95 16.70 4.49
C ILE A 97 9.33 16.77 3.02
N GLY A 98 8.43 16.39 2.11
CA GLY A 98 8.68 16.42 0.69
C GLY A 98 8.81 17.85 0.15
N ARG A 99 7.95 18.76 0.59
CA ARG A 99 8.07 20.19 0.25
C ARG A 99 9.37 20.79 0.83
N LEU A 100 9.66 20.51 2.11
CA LEU A 100 10.90 20.95 2.73
C LEU A 100 12.12 20.49 1.93
N LEU A 101 12.12 19.23 1.45
CA LEU A 101 13.17 18.69 0.60
C LEU A 101 13.34 19.52 -0.68
N VAL A 102 12.25 19.81 -1.39
CA VAL A 102 12.29 20.59 -2.65
C VAL A 102 12.78 22.02 -2.40
N ASP A 103 12.30 22.68 -1.35
CA ASP A 103 12.70 24.05 -0.99
C ASP A 103 14.19 24.09 -0.64
N CYS A 104 14.71 23.13 0.13
CA CYS A 104 16.12 23.06 0.48
C CYS A 104 17.04 22.70 -0.69
N ILE A 105 16.56 21.95 -1.69
CA ILE A 105 17.30 21.73 -2.96
C ILE A 105 17.47 23.06 -3.68
N GLY A 106 16.42 23.88 -3.75
CA GLY A 106 16.46 25.22 -4.35
C GLY A 106 17.44 26.16 -3.65
N LEU A 107 17.56 26.05 -2.31
CA LEU A 107 18.49 26.83 -1.48
C LEU A 107 19.91 26.25 -1.46
N LYS A 108 20.16 25.07 -2.06
CA LYS A 108 21.42 24.32 -2.03
C LYS A 108 21.87 23.94 -0.60
N ASP A 109 20.92 23.77 0.31
CA ASP A 109 21.19 23.33 1.70
C ASP A 109 21.36 21.80 1.75
N THR A 110 22.56 21.35 1.39
CA THR A 110 22.91 19.93 1.32
C THR A 110 22.68 19.16 2.64
N PRO A 111 23.05 19.68 3.82
CA PRO A 111 22.80 18.99 5.09
C PRO A 111 21.31 18.66 5.32
N VAL A 112 20.42 19.63 5.09
CA VAL A 112 18.97 19.42 5.29
C VAL A 112 18.40 18.48 4.23
N VAL A 113 18.84 18.58 2.98
CA VAL A 113 18.45 17.65 1.91
C VAL A 113 18.80 16.22 2.29
N VAL A 114 20.02 15.96 2.75
CA VAL A 114 20.45 14.62 3.18
C VAL A 114 19.61 14.14 4.37
N ALA A 115 19.33 14.97 5.35
CA ALA A 115 18.49 14.62 6.49
C ALA A 115 17.06 14.24 6.05
N CYS A 116 16.42 15.01 5.17
CA CYS A 116 15.10 14.71 4.63
C CYS A 116 15.06 13.36 3.89
N VAL A 117 16.07 13.10 3.03
CA VAL A 117 16.18 11.83 2.29
C VAL A 117 16.34 10.65 3.25
N LEU A 118 17.17 10.78 4.29
CA LEU A 118 17.35 9.73 5.30
C LEU A 118 16.06 9.43 6.06
N VAL A 119 15.31 10.46 6.44
CA VAL A 119 14.01 10.27 7.11
C VAL A 119 13.02 9.57 6.20
N LEU A 120 12.87 10.02 4.95
CA LEU A 120 11.96 9.39 3.97
C LEU A 120 12.36 7.93 3.69
N ALA A 121 13.64 7.65 3.50
CA ALA A 121 14.16 6.29 3.30
C ALA A 121 13.90 5.39 4.51
N THR A 122 14.06 5.90 5.72
CA THR A 122 13.80 5.18 6.96
C THR A 122 12.31 4.85 7.08
N MET A 123 11.42 5.82 6.83
CA MET A 123 9.97 5.60 6.84
C MET A 123 9.55 4.57 5.79
N PHE A 124 10.12 4.65 4.57
CA PHE A 124 9.88 3.67 3.52
C PHE A 124 10.30 2.25 3.95
N THR A 125 11.48 2.12 4.55
CA THR A 125 11.98 0.83 5.03
C THR A 125 11.09 0.23 6.13
N ILE A 126 10.63 1.06 7.07
CA ILE A 126 9.70 0.63 8.13
C ILE A 126 8.37 0.14 7.54
N ILE A 127 7.81 0.88 6.58
CA ILE A 127 6.56 0.49 5.91
C ILE A 127 6.74 -0.84 5.17
N ASN A 128 7.82 -1.01 4.40
CA ASN A 128 8.11 -2.28 3.73
C ASN A 128 8.26 -3.43 4.72
N LEU A 129 8.97 -3.22 5.83
CA LEU A 129 9.10 -4.23 6.87
C LEU A 129 7.73 -4.64 7.45
N CYS A 130 6.83 -3.67 7.69
CA CYS A 130 5.47 -3.96 8.14
C CYS A 130 4.70 -4.81 7.11
N ILE A 131 4.86 -4.51 5.82
CA ILE A 131 4.24 -5.26 4.73
C ILE A 131 4.80 -6.68 4.66
N ASP A 132 6.11 -6.86 4.79
CA ASP A 132 6.76 -8.17 4.81
C ASP A 132 6.30 -9.03 6.00
N ILE A 133 6.11 -8.40 7.16
CA ILE A 133 5.53 -9.07 8.33
C ILE A 133 4.08 -9.50 8.05
N LEU A 134 3.26 -8.65 7.43
CA LEU A 134 1.90 -9.02 7.02
C LEU A 134 1.91 -10.19 6.04
N TYR A 135 2.86 -10.22 5.09
CA TYR A 135 3.06 -11.37 4.21
C TYR A 135 3.33 -12.66 4.98
N ALA A 136 4.23 -12.62 5.93
CA ALA A 136 4.58 -13.80 6.75
C ALA A 136 3.38 -14.34 7.54
N PHE A 137 2.39 -13.50 7.85
CA PHE A 137 1.13 -13.92 8.47
C PHE A 137 0.12 -14.49 7.47
N LEU A 138 0.07 -13.97 6.25
CA LEU A 138 -0.90 -14.37 5.23
C LEU A 138 -0.49 -15.64 4.50
N ASP A 139 0.80 -15.85 4.25
CA ASP A 139 1.33 -17.04 3.56
C ASP A 139 2.03 -18.00 4.52
N PRO A 140 1.33 -19.08 4.98
CA PRO A 140 1.93 -20.09 5.84
C PRO A 140 3.02 -20.93 5.14
N ARG A 141 3.13 -20.87 3.80
CA ARG A 141 4.15 -21.61 3.04
C ARG A 141 5.55 -21.05 3.27
N ILE A 142 5.66 -19.74 3.48
CA ILE A 142 6.93 -19.08 3.82
C ILE A 142 7.47 -19.61 5.15
N ARG A 143 6.60 -19.89 6.14
CA ARG A 143 7.01 -20.50 7.42
C ARG A 143 7.59 -21.92 7.25
N ALA A 144 7.14 -22.68 6.26
CA ALA A 144 7.65 -24.02 6.01
C ALA A 144 9.08 -23.99 5.42
N GLN A 145 9.39 -23.05 4.54
CA GLN A 145 10.73 -22.88 3.94
C GLN A 145 11.78 -22.51 5.00
N TYR A 146 11.45 -21.62 5.92
CA TYR A 146 12.37 -21.25 7.02
C TYR A 146 12.65 -22.41 8.00
N LYS A 147 11.72 -23.38 8.15
CA LYS A 147 11.96 -24.57 8.96
C LYS A 147 12.85 -25.59 8.28
N THR A 148 12.84 -25.65 6.94
CA THR A 148 13.66 -26.58 6.16
C THR A 148 15.11 -26.07 6.00
N ALA A 149 15.33 -24.76 5.99
CA ALA A 149 16.67 -24.17 5.90
C ALA A 149 17.46 -24.24 7.24
N LYS A 150 16.83 -24.70 8.34
CA LYS A 150 17.44 -24.81 9.67
C LYS A 150 17.79 -26.26 10.04
N ARG A 151 17.65 -27.21 9.10
CA ARG A 151 18.14 -28.59 9.20
C ARG A 151 19.29 -28.80 8.22
#